data_94bb21c1898d68d5463b66b5dae026e3
#
_entry.id   94bb21c1898d68d5463b66b5dae026e3
#
_cell.length_a   1.000
_cell.length_b   1.000
_cell.length_c   1.000
_cell.angle_alpha   90.00
_cell.angle_beta   90.00
_cell.angle_gamma   90.00
#
_symmetry.space_group_name_H-M   'P 1'
#
loop_
_entity.id
_entity.type
_entity.pdbx_description
1 polymer ?
#
loop_
_entity_poly.entity_id
_entity_poly.type
_entity_poly.pdbx_seq_one_letter_code
_entity_poly.pdbx_strand_id
1 'polypeptide(L)'
;MTFDYDLFVIGGGSGGVRAARIASGEHGAKVGLAEESRMGGTCVIRGCVPKKLMVFASGYRAEIEDARAYVWTIDAATFDWPVFRYHLAVELDR
;
A
#
# COMPACT_ATOMS: atom_id res chain seq x y z
N MET A 1 -2.90 -40.75 -3.36
CA MET A 1 -3.51 -39.52 -3.90
C MET A 1 -2.41 -38.48 -4.14
N THR A 2 -2.43 -37.86 -5.30
CA THR A 2 -1.40 -36.89 -5.70
C THR A 2 -2.01 -35.49 -5.70
N PHE A 3 -1.33 -34.52 -5.10
CA PHE A 3 -1.74 -33.13 -5.07
C PHE A 3 -0.78 -32.28 -5.89
N ASP A 4 -1.31 -31.26 -6.57
CA ASP A 4 -0.50 -30.31 -7.34
C ASP A 4 0.27 -29.34 -6.43
N TYR A 5 -0.25 -29.03 -5.26
CA TYR A 5 0.32 -28.08 -4.30
C TYR A 5 0.32 -28.66 -2.89
N ASP A 6 1.31 -28.26 -2.10
CA ASP A 6 1.34 -28.56 -0.66
C ASP A 6 0.38 -27.65 0.11
N LEU A 7 0.25 -26.39 -0.33
CA LEU A 7 -0.65 -25.40 0.24
C LEU A 7 -1.23 -24.56 -0.89
N PHE A 8 -2.54 -24.34 -0.84
CA PHE A 8 -3.19 -23.43 -1.77
C PHE A 8 -3.87 -22.31 -0.99
N VAL A 9 -3.49 -21.05 -1.29
CA VAL A 9 -3.97 -19.87 -0.58
C VAL A 9 -5.06 -19.19 -1.39
N ILE A 10 -6.19 -18.94 -0.76
CA ILE A 10 -7.27 -18.18 -1.37
C ILE A 10 -7.28 -16.79 -0.75
N GLY A 11 -6.93 -15.80 -1.55
CA GLY A 11 -6.82 -14.41 -1.14
C GLY A 11 -5.39 -13.89 -1.13
N GLY A 12 -5.15 -12.82 -1.86
CA GLY A 12 -3.84 -12.17 -2.01
C GLY A 12 -3.66 -10.93 -1.15
N GLY A 13 -4.33 -10.88 0.00
CA GLY A 13 -4.16 -9.82 0.98
C GLY A 13 -2.97 -10.07 1.92
N SER A 14 -2.90 -9.30 3.01
CA SER A 14 -1.78 -9.36 3.96
C SER A 14 -1.57 -10.76 4.53
N GLY A 15 -2.66 -11.42 4.93
CA GLY A 15 -2.56 -12.77 5.52
C GLY A 15 -2.19 -13.82 4.50
N GLY A 16 -2.84 -13.80 3.32
CA GLY A 16 -2.59 -14.79 2.27
C GLY A 16 -1.19 -14.69 1.69
N VAL A 17 -0.72 -13.49 1.39
CA VAL A 17 0.62 -13.27 0.86
C VAL A 17 1.67 -13.71 1.88
N ARG A 18 1.50 -13.37 3.15
CA ARG A 18 2.43 -13.80 4.19
C ARG A 18 2.46 -15.32 4.33
N ALA A 19 1.30 -15.98 4.37
CA ALA A 19 1.23 -17.44 4.47
C ALA A 19 1.92 -18.12 3.29
N ALA A 20 1.64 -17.65 2.07
CA ALA A 20 2.25 -18.20 0.87
C ALA A 20 3.77 -18.00 0.86
N ARG A 21 4.23 -16.80 1.19
CA ARG A 21 5.66 -16.47 1.18
C ARG A 21 6.44 -17.28 2.22
N ILE A 22 5.92 -17.38 3.43
CA ILE A 22 6.61 -18.12 4.49
C ILE A 22 6.60 -19.61 4.22
N ALA A 23 5.46 -20.18 3.80
CA ALA A 23 5.39 -21.59 3.50
C ALA A 23 6.35 -22.00 2.38
N SER A 24 6.42 -21.21 1.30
CA SER A 24 7.30 -21.54 0.18
C SER A 24 8.75 -21.15 0.44
N GLY A 25 8.99 -19.96 0.98
CA GLY A 25 10.34 -19.42 1.16
C GLY A 25 11.11 -20.03 2.32
N GLU A 26 10.46 -20.23 3.46
CA GLU A 26 11.14 -20.74 4.66
C GLU A 26 10.98 -22.26 4.84
N HIS A 27 9.92 -22.83 4.31
CA HIS A 27 9.63 -24.26 4.49
C HIS A 27 9.67 -25.08 3.21
N GLY A 28 9.96 -24.46 2.07
CA GLY A 28 10.11 -25.16 0.81
C GLY A 28 8.83 -25.77 0.25
N ALA A 29 7.67 -25.36 0.71
CA ALA A 29 6.40 -25.89 0.23
C ALA A 29 6.10 -25.40 -1.17
N LYS A 30 5.45 -26.26 -1.97
CA LYS A 30 4.92 -25.85 -3.26
C LYS A 30 3.56 -25.19 -3.04
N VAL A 31 3.48 -23.87 -3.24
CA VAL A 31 2.31 -23.07 -2.91
C VAL A 31 1.67 -22.47 -4.15
N GLY A 32 0.34 -22.57 -4.23
CA GLY A 32 -0.47 -21.84 -5.19
C GLY A 32 -1.25 -20.75 -4.47
N LEU A 33 -1.53 -19.64 -5.17
CA LEU A 33 -2.30 -18.54 -4.64
C LEU A 33 -3.30 -18.04 -5.69
N ALA A 34 -4.53 -17.79 -5.26
CA ALA A 34 -5.56 -17.20 -6.11
C ALA A 34 -6.15 -15.97 -5.44
N GLU A 35 -6.36 -14.92 -6.22
CA GLU A 35 -7.00 -13.67 -5.81
C GLU A 35 -8.07 -13.31 -6.83
N GLU A 36 -9.29 -13.04 -6.37
CA GLU A 36 -10.40 -12.73 -7.27
C GLU A 36 -10.38 -11.30 -7.82
N SER A 37 -9.61 -10.41 -7.21
CA SER A 37 -9.52 -9.00 -7.58
C SER A 37 -8.06 -8.58 -7.70
N ARG A 38 -7.63 -7.56 -6.94
CA ARG A 38 -6.25 -7.06 -6.97
C ARG A 38 -5.44 -7.63 -5.82
N MET A 39 -4.17 -7.96 -6.09
CA MET A 39 -3.24 -8.34 -5.04
C MET A 39 -3.00 -7.19 -4.07
N GLY A 40 -2.79 -7.51 -2.81
CA GLY A 40 -2.49 -6.53 -1.77
C GLY A 40 -3.54 -6.46 -0.67
N GLY A 41 -4.79 -6.77 -0.97
CA GLY A 41 -5.89 -6.79 0.00
C GLY A 41 -6.29 -5.41 0.50
N THR A 42 -7.11 -5.39 1.54
CA THR A 42 -7.66 -4.15 2.09
C THR A 42 -6.58 -3.18 2.55
N CYS A 43 -5.56 -3.66 3.25
CA CYS A 43 -4.52 -2.79 3.80
C CYS A 43 -3.76 -2.04 2.70
N VAL A 44 -3.33 -2.74 1.67
CA VAL A 44 -2.56 -2.12 0.58
C VAL A 44 -3.44 -1.25 -0.32
N ILE A 45 -4.63 -1.72 -0.67
CA ILE A 45 -5.46 -1.08 -1.69
C ILE A 45 -6.36 0.01 -1.11
N ARG A 46 -7.00 -0.26 0.02
CA ARG A 46 -8.11 0.56 0.54
C ARG A 46 -7.95 1.02 1.98
N GLY A 47 -6.90 0.62 2.68
CA GLY A 47 -6.76 0.86 4.11
C GLY A 47 -5.45 1.50 4.50
N CYS A 48 -4.56 0.74 5.10
CA CYS A 48 -3.36 1.24 5.79
C CYS A 48 -2.44 2.06 4.89
N VAL A 49 -2.15 1.58 3.68
CA VAL A 49 -1.21 2.26 2.80
C VAL A 49 -1.78 3.57 2.26
N PRO A 50 -2.97 3.59 1.62
CA PRO A 50 -3.53 4.87 1.16
C PRO A 50 -3.82 5.84 2.30
N LYS A 51 -4.29 5.36 3.46
CA LYS A 51 -4.48 6.20 4.64
C LYS A 51 -3.18 6.88 5.05
N LYS A 52 -2.09 6.14 5.15
CA LYS A 52 -0.80 6.67 5.59
C LYS A 52 -0.27 7.72 4.62
N LEU A 53 -0.40 7.49 3.32
CA LEU A 53 0.02 8.45 2.30
C LEU A 53 -0.79 9.75 2.39
N MET A 54 -2.10 9.65 2.62
CA MET A 54 -2.95 10.82 2.79
C MET A 54 -2.61 11.59 4.07
N VAL A 55 -2.32 10.89 5.17
CA VAL A 55 -1.91 11.52 6.43
C VAL A 55 -0.59 12.29 6.25
N PHE A 56 0.39 11.70 5.59
CA PHE A 56 1.66 12.39 5.31
C PHE A 56 1.43 13.62 4.43
N ALA A 57 0.63 13.51 3.39
CA ALA A 57 0.33 14.64 2.51
C ALA A 57 -0.35 15.79 3.28
N SER A 58 -1.27 15.48 4.17
CA SER A 58 -1.98 16.49 4.96
C SER A 58 -1.09 17.22 5.96
N GLY A 59 -0.02 16.58 6.43
CA GLY A 59 0.93 17.17 7.38
C GLY A 59 1.71 18.35 6.83
N TYR A 60 1.91 18.41 5.51
CA TYR A 60 2.68 19.49 4.90
C TYR A 60 2.07 20.87 5.09
N ARG A 61 0.75 20.97 5.22
CA ARG A 61 0.12 22.26 5.47
C ARG A 61 0.65 22.91 6.74
N ALA A 62 0.69 22.16 7.83
CA ALA A 62 1.23 22.66 9.09
C ALA A 62 2.73 22.93 9.01
N GLU A 63 3.48 22.07 8.31
CA GLU A 63 4.92 22.26 8.12
C GLU A 63 5.22 23.52 7.32
N ILE A 64 4.42 23.85 6.31
CA ILE A 64 4.57 25.09 5.55
C ILE A 64 4.34 26.32 6.44
N GLU A 65 3.33 26.29 7.29
CA GLU A 65 3.08 27.35 8.26
C GLU A 65 4.23 27.50 9.24
N ASP A 66 4.74 26.39 9.76
CA ASP A 66 5.91 26.39 10.65
C ASP A 66 7.15 26.91 9.94
N ALA A 67 7.38 26.53 8.70
CA ALA A 67 8.52 27.01 7.93
C ALA A 67 8.48 28.54 7.77
N ARG A 68 7.31 29.11 7.53
CA ARG A 68 7.15 30.57 7.45
C ARG A 68 7.50 31.25 8.77
N ALA A 69 7.15 30.65 9.90
CA ALA A 69 7.49 31.14 11.22
C ALA A 69 8.99 31.13 11.46
N TYR A 70 9.73 30.21 10.82
CA TYR A 70 11.20 30.18 10.85
C TYR A 70 11.84 30.99 9.73
N VAL A 71 11.09 31.93 9.15
CA VAL A 71 11.58 32.91 8.15
C VAL A 71 11.86 32.31 6.76
N TRP A 72 11.40 31.12 6.47
CA TRP A 72 11.39 30.62 5.10
C TRP A 72 10.34 31.37 4.28
N THR A 73 10.73 31.82 3.10
CA THR A 73 9.81 32.49 2.17
C THR A 73 9.13 31.42 1.33
N ILE A 74 7.85 31.23 1.59
CA ILE A 74 7.02 30.31 0.82
C ILE A 74 5.79 31.08 0.36
N ASP A 75 5.65 31.21 -0.96
CA ASP A 75 4.48 31.86 -1.56
C ASP A 75 3.22 31.02 -1.35
N ALA A 76 2.12 31.37 -2.01
CA ALA A 76 0.86 30.65 -1.86
C ALA A 76 1.06 29.16 -2.14
N ALA A 77 0.73 28.31 -1.16
CA ALA A 77 0.77 26.86 -1.31
C ALA A 77 -0.61 26.38 -1.69
N THR A 78 -0.69 25.58 -2.76
CA THR A 78 -1.93 25.01 -3.24
C THR A 78 -1.84 23.50 -3.27
N PHE A 79 -2.99 22.84 -3.10
CA PHE A 79 -3.08 21.39 -3.17
C PHE A 79 -4.06 21.00 -4.27
N ASP A 80 -3.65 20.10 -5.15
CA ASP A 80 -4.45 19.60 -6.25
C ASP A 80 -4.90 18.17 -5.98
N TRP A 81 -6.12 18.01 -5.50
CA TRP A 81 -6.66 16.71 -5.13
C TRP A 81 -6.74 15.73 -6.30
N PRO A 82 -7.24 16.10 -7.49
CA PRO A 82 -7.28 15.16 -8.62
C PRO A 82 -5.90 14.62 -9.01
N VAL A 83 -4.89 15.45 -9.01
CA VAL A 83 -3.51 15.02 -9.32
C VAL A 83 -2.95 14.12 -8.24
N PHE A 84 -3.15 14.47 -6.97
CA PHE A 84 -2.72 13.62 -5.85
C PHE A 84 -3.40 12.25 -5.90
N ARG A 85 -4.70 12.23 -6.15
CA ARG A 85 -5.45 10.99 -6.27
C ARG A 85 -4.91 10.09 -7.38
N TYR A 86 -4.52 10.68 -8.50
CA TYR A 86 -3.92 9.94 -9.60
C TYR A 86 -2.57 9.33 -9.19
N HIS A 87 -1.70 10.12 -8.57
CA HIS A 87 -0.40 9.61 -8.10
C HIS A 87 -0.56 8.53 -7.05
N LEU A 88 -1.53 8.67 -6.16
CA LEU A 88 -1.84 7.65 -5.17
C LEU A 88 -2.23 6.33 -5.82
N ALA A 89 -3.10 6.38 -6.83
CA ALA A 89 -3.52 5.19 -7.56
C ALA A 89 -2.35 4.51 -8.27
N VAL A 90 -1.45 5.28 -8.89
CA VAL A 90 -0.24 4.75 -9.53
C VAL A 90 0.67 4.07 -8.51
N GLU A 91 0.87 4.68 -7.35
CA GLU A 91 1.71 4.09 -6.30
C GLU A 91 1.13 2.79 -5.76
N LEU A 92 -0.19 2.71 -5.61
CA LEU A 92 -0.85 1.49 -5.14
C LEU A 92 -0.81 0.35 -6.16
N ASP A 93 -0.60 0.65 -7.43
CA ASP A 93 -0.47 -0.36 -8.49
C ASP A 93 0.96 -0.90 -8.63
N ARG A 94 1.92 -0.28 -7.97
CA ARG A 94 3.29 -0.78 -7.99
C ARG A 94 3.42 -2.06 -7.22
#